data_5cfeb1db384088d2f8a53da8ffbf7f27
#
_entry.id   5cfeb1db384088d2f8a53da8ffbf7f27
#
_cell.length_a   1.000
_cell.length_b   1.000
_cell.length_c   1.000
_cell.angle_alpha   90.00
_cell.angle_beta   90.00
_cell.angle_gamma   90.00
#
_symmetry.space_group_name_H-M   'P 1'
#
loop_
_entity.id
_entity.type
_entity.pdbx_description
1 polymer ?
#
loop_
_entity_poly.entity_id
_entity_poly.type
_entity_poly.pdbx_seq_one_letter_code
_entity_poly.pdbx_strand_id
1 'polypeptide(L)'
;MKKTDRTSPKTSIKNLKNSPAAITENKYVLWGMFIVFTICVFSISTHKLEDDDFFWHLSTGKFISENGFIPDKDVFGFATQNAEWIPFEWGFDIIFYNLHKIAGLNGIFIFTSALFCFFFMIYIRLLQKLKVNSVITVLLLFILLIALFDRLSPRPHLFTYLFLAALVYLLFTYKYINRQKYFGRLYFIPLLFLLWGNLHLGALTGLLLLALFIISEALSFFYPHKSGSKDVPVITRNQLKRFILIFISSAAVLLVNPYGIRTYTYAYSHSKMKMLEQIAEWVSPFNGQIESTFVLTIYKILLFTGLIVLLYSYKKRDFTFSLICLVFAVYSLQAIRFIVDYEIVIIPMLAI
;
A
#
# COMPACT_ATOMS: atom_id res chain seq x y z
N MET A 1 62.45 -32.79 -37.99
CA MET A 1 61.50 -31.77 -37.55
C MET A 1 60.30 -32.46 -36.86
N LYS A 2 60.30 -32.49 -35.50
CA LYS A 2 59.27 -33.12 -34.74
C LYS A 2 58.26 -32.02 -34.31
N LYS A 3 56.96 -32.15 -34.74
CA LYS A 3 55.85 -31.35 -34.22
C LYS A 3 55.51 -31.86 -32.83
N THR A 4 55.58 -30.99 -31.83
CA THR A 4 55.10 -31.24 -30.47
C THR A 4 53.65 -30.79 -30.37
N ASP A 5 52.72 -31.74 -30.27
CA ASP A 5 51.32 -31.50 -29.88
C ASP A 5 51.26 -31.08 -28.44
N ARG A 6 50.78 -29.85 -28.18
CA ARG A 6 50.37 -29.38 -26.86
C ARG A 6 48.90 -29.61 -26.68
N THR A 7 48.50 -30.70 -26.08
CA THR A 7 47.15 -30.93 -25.58
C THR A 7 46.94 -30.10 -24.30
N SER A 8 46.11 -29.08 -24.36
CA SER A 8 45.61 -28.36 -23.19
C SER A 8 44.62 -29.23 -22.41
N PRO A 9 44.65 -29.28 -21.08
CA PRO A 9 43.69 -30.04 -20.30
C PRO A 9 42.32 -29.32 -20.34
N LYS A 10 41.31 -29.97 -20.93
CA LYS A 10 39.90 -29.60 -20.78
C LYS A 10 39.50 -29.82 -19.33
N THR A 11 39.61 -28.80 -18.50
CA THR A 11 39.03 -28.78 -17.15
C THR A 11 37.49 -28.85 -17.29
N SER A 12 36.96 -30.03 -16.98
CA SER A 12 35.54 -30.31 -16.95
C SER A 12 34.83 -29.42 -15.91
N ILE A 13 34.17 -28.37 -16.36
CA ILE A 13 33.20 -27.58 -15.56
C ILE A 13 31.92 -28.43 -15.42
N LYS A 14 31.99 -29.46 -14.59
CA LYS A 14 30.89 -30.37 -14.32
C LYS A 14 30.56 -30.51 -12.84
N ASN A 15 30.87 -29.49 -11.99
CA ASN A 15 30.49 -29.54 -10.56
C ASN A 15 30.19 -28.14 -10.00
N LEU A 16 29.15 -27.48 -10.49
CA LEU A 16 28.52 -26.35 -9.82
C LEU A 16 26.99 -26.44 -9.98
N LYS A 17 26.45 -27.61 -9.66
CA LYS A 17 25.01 -27.83 -9.48
C LYS A 17 24.73 -28.30 -8.05
N ASN A 18 25.34 -27.69 -7.07
CA ASN A 18 24.86 -27.73 -5.69
C ASN A 18 24.31 -26.34 -5.36
N SER A 19 23.23 -25.94 -6.02
CA SER A 19 22.30 -24.98 -5.44
C SER A 19 21.74 -25.66 -4.18
N PRO A 20 21.59 -24.93 -3.05
CA PRO A 20 20.90 -25.49 -1.89
C PRO A 20 19.57 -26.05 -2.37
N ALA A 21 19.27 -27.30 -1.98
CA ALA A 21 18.12 -28.05 -2.41
C ALA A 21 16.92 -27.09 -2.42
N ALA A 22 16.34 -26.85 -3.58
CA ALA A 22 15.08 -26.17 -3.69
C ALA A 22 14.12 -26.99 -2.81
N ILE A 23 13.73 -26.44 -1.68
CA ILE A 23 12.70 -27.04 -0.84
C ILE A 23 11.54 -27.20 -1.79
N THR A 24 11.26 -28.43 -2.21
CA THR A 24 10.13 -28.73 -3.04
C THR A 24 8.89 -28.34 -2.26
N GLU A 25 8.39 -27.13 -2.52
CA GLU A 25 7.25 -26.59 -1.83
C GLU A 25 6.07 -27.50 -2.03
N ASN A 26 5.64 -28.17 -0.98
CA ASN A 26 4.44 -29.00 -1.04
C ASN A 26 3.23 -28.08 -1.22
N LYS A 27 2.63 -28.10 -2.42
CA LYS A 27 1.48 -27.23 -2.76
C LYS A 27 0.31 -27.39 -1.77
N TYR A 28 0.15 -28.55 -1.15
CA TYR A 28 -0.93 -28.79 -0.19
C TYR A 28 -0.66 -28.08 1.14
N VAL A 29 0.61 -28.00 1.56
CA VAL A 29 1.00 -27.21 2.75
C VAL A 29 0.73 -25.72 2.50
N LEU A 30 1.10 -25.20 1.33
CA LEU A 30 0.81 -23.83 0.95
C LEU A 30 -0.68 -23.51 0.92
N TRP A 31 -1.49 -24.38 0.33
CA TRP A 31 -2.94 -24.23 0.34
C TRP A 31 -3.50 -24.25 1.76
N GLY A 32 -3.01 -25.19 2.61
CA GLY A 32 -3.39 -25.25 4.01
C GLY A 32 -3.07 -23.95 4.76
N MET A 33 -1.86 -23.42 4.62
CA MET A 33 -1.45 -22.16 5.22
C MET A 33 -2.29 -20.98 4.72
N PHE A 34 -2.59 -20.93 3.42
CA PHE A 34 -3.45 -19.91 2.84
C PHE A 34 -4.88 -19.96 3.37
N ILE A 35 -5.46 -21.16 3.49
CA ILE A 35 -6.81 -21.36 4.06
C ILE A 35 -6.83 -20.88 5.52
N VAL A 36 -5.87 -21.31 6.35
CA VAL A 36 -5.76 -20.87 7.75
C VAL A 36 -5.63 -19.35 7.83
N PHE A 37 -4.78 -18.76 7.01
CA PHE A 37 -4.60 -17.32 6.95
C PHE A 37 -5.91 -16.59 6.58
N THR A 38 -6.64 -17.08 5.56
CA THR A 38 -7.92 -16.51 5.14
C THR A 38 -8.97 -16.60 6.26
N ILE A 39 -9.00 -17.72 6.99
CA ILE A 39 -9.87 -17.89 8.17
C ILE A 39 -9.49 -16.87 9.25
N CYS A 40 -8.20 -16.67 9.53
CA CYS A 40 -7.74 -15.67 10.51
C CYS A 40 -8.18 -14.27 10.11
N VAL A 41 -7.96 -13.87 8.85
CA VAL A 41 -8.40 -12.56 8.34
C VAL A 41 -9.90 -12.38 8.49
N PHE A 42 -10.68 -13.38 8.09
CA PHE A 42 -12.14 -13.35 8.20
C PHE A 42 -12.58 -13.23 9.66
N SER A 43 -12.02 -14.05 10.56
CA SER A 43 -12.37 -14.05 11.98
C SER A 43 -12.05 -12.71 12.65
N ILE A 44 -10.91 -12.11 12.34
CA ILE A 44 -10.49 -10.82 12.91
C ILE A 44 -11.38 -9.70 12.38
N SER A 45 -11.65 -9.64 11.07
CA SER A 45 -12.44 -8.57 10.46
C SER A 45 -13.93 -8.60 10.83
N THR A 46 -14.43 -9.73 11.37
CA THR A 46 -15.83 -9.85 11.84
C THR A 46 -16.02 -9.49 13.31
N HIS A 47 -14.94 -9.20 14.05
CA HIS A 47 -15.00 -9.19 15.52
C HIS A 47 -15.33 -7.84 16.18
N LYS A 48 -15.33 -6.69 15.46
CA LYS A 48 -15.53 -5.39 16.13
C LYS A 48 -16.38 -4.41 15.34
N LEU A 49 -17.56 -4.10 15.89
CA LEU A 49 -18.32 -2.88 15.63
C LEU A 49 -18.23 -1.87 16.80
N GLU A 50 -17.16 -1.88 17.55
CA GLU A 50 -16.92 -0.93 18.65
C GLU A 50 -16.44 0.44 18.12
N ASP A 51 -16.81 0.78 16.90
CA ASP A 51 -16.32 1.97 16.24
C ASP A 51 -17.47 2.94 15.99
N ASP A 52 -17.51 4.04 16.74
CA ASP A 52 -18.55 5.07 16.64
C ASP A 52 -18.59 5.70 15.23
N ASP A 53 -17.45 5.81 14.55
CA ASP A 53 -17.38 6.36 13.19
C ASP A 53 -18.14 5.51 12.17
N PHE A 54 -18.26 4.20 12.40
CA PHE A 54 -19.05 3.32 11.54
C PHE A 54 -20.50 3.80 11.41
N PHE A 55 -21.15 4.13 12.53
CA PHE A 55 -22.54 4.58 12.53
C PHE A 55 -22.69 5.98 11.91
N TRP A 56 -21.67 6.81 12.04
CA TRP A 56 -21.60 8.09 11.37
C TRP A 56 -21.60 7.93 9.85
N HIS A 57 -20.73 7.09 9.30
CA HIS A 57 -20.68 6.79 7.88
C HIS A 57 -21.98 6.19 7.35
N LEU A 58 -22.59 5.29 8.15
CA LEU A 58 -23.87 4.67 7.78
C LEU A 58 -25.00 5.71 7.71
N SER A 59 -25.06 6.64 8.67
CA SER A 59 -26.03 7.73 8.72
C SER A 59 -25.86 8.71 7.56
N THR A 60 -24.63 9.04 7.22
CA THR A 60 -24.28 9.89 6.07
C THR A 60 -24.72 9.23 4.76
N GLY A 61 -24.39 7.96 4.57
CA GLY A 61 -24.80 7.19 3.40
C GLY A 61 -26.31 7.09 3.26
N LYS A 62 -27.04 6.93 4.39
CA LYS A 62 -28.49 6.98 4.43
C LYS A 62 -29.01 8.33 3.94
N PHE A 63 -28.51 9.42 4.53
CA PHE A 63 -28.92 10.76 4.17
C PHE A 63 -28.73 11.03 2.66
N ILE A 64 -27.56 10.73 2.13
CA ILE A 64 -27.25 10.94 0.70
C ILE A 64 -28.17 10.09 -0.19
N SER A 65 -28.36 8.81 0.17
CA SER A 65 -29.18 7.88 -0.64
C SER A 65 -30.66 8.22 -0.64
N GLU A 66 -31.18 8.75 0.47
CA GLU A 66 -32.61 9.09 0.59
C GLU A 66 -32.92 10.47 0.05
N ASN A 67 -32.01 11.44 0.14
CA ASN A 67 -32.24 12.84 -0.30
C ASN A 67 -31.69 13.12 -1.72
N GLY A 68 -30.80 12.26 -2.26
CA GLY A 68 -30.26 12.40 -3.62
C GLY A 68 -29.20 13.50 -3.77
N PHE A 69 -28.67 14.06 -2.68
CA PHE A 69 -27.59 15.05 -2.70
C PHE A 69 -26.63 14.84 -1.53
N ILE A 70 -25.39 15.33 -1.70
CA ILE A 70 -24.37 15.30 -0.67
C ILE A 70 -24.47 16.58 0.15
N PRO A 71 -24.61 16.51 1.50
CA PRO A 71 -24.71 17.69 2.33
C PRO A 71 -23.41 18.49 2.34
N ASP A 72 -23.51 19.81 2.31
CA ASP A 72 -22.41 20.76 2.48
C ASP A 72 -22.39 21.38 3.88
N LYS A 73 -23.37 21.04 4.71
CA LYS A 73 -23.55 21.49 6.09
C LYS A 73 -23.84 20.32 6.99
N ASP A 74 -23.42 20.44 8.26
CA ASP A 74 -23.74 19.45 9.28
C ASP A 74 -25.25 19.37 9.53
N VAL A 75 -25.81 18.20 9.21
CA VAL A 75 -27.23 17.87 9.36
C VAL A 75 -27.51 16.98 10.58
N PHE A 76 -26.48 16.55 11.29
CA PHE A 76 -26.58 15.59 12.41
C PHE A 76 -26.30 16.25 13.76
N GLY A 77 -25.36 17.19 13.83
CA GLY A 77 -24.92 17.80 15.07
C GLY A 77 -25.89 18.85 15.58
N PHE A 78 -26.33 18.75 16.85
CA PHE A 78 -27.14 19.79 17.47
C PHE A 78 -26.37 21.11 17.67
N ALA A 79 -25.13 21.01 18.16
CA ALA A 79 -24.26 22.17 18.43
C ALA A 79 -23.61 22.73 17.18
N THR A 80 -23.44 21.92 16.14
CA THR A 80 -22.76 22.23 14.89
C THR A 80 -23.72 22.35 13.70
N GLN A 81 -25.03 22.40 13.98
CA GLN A 81 -26.05 22.52 12.95
C GLN A 81 -25.74 23.67 12.00
N ASN A 82 -25.76 23.41 10.70
CA ASN A 82 -25.41 24.33 9.62
C ASN A 82 -23.93 24.78 9.57
N ALA A 83 -23.02 24.24 10.38
CA ALA A 83 -21.59 24.41 10.16
C ALA A 83 -21.18 23.77 8.83
N GLU A 84 -20.17 24.33 8.17
CA GLU A 84 -19.62 23.73 6.95
C GLU A 84 -19.13 22.30 7.22
N TRP A 85 -19.58 21.37 6.40
CA TRP A 85 -19.20 19.98 6.49
C TRP A 85 -18.88 19.38 5.12
N ILE A 86 -17.81 18.60 5.03
CA ILE A 86 -17.32 18.03 3.79
C ILE A 86 -17.13 16.52 3.98
N PRO A 87 -18.15 15.69 3.68
CA PRO A 87 -18.04 14.22 3.76
C PRO A 87 -17.21 13.67 2.58
N PHE A 88 -15.90 13.71 2.67
CA PHE A 88 -15.00 13.23 1.61
C PHE A 88 -15.18 11.75 1.28
N GLU A 89 -15.67 10.99 2.23
CA GLU A 89 -15.91 9.55 2.13
C GLU A 89 -17.30 9.22 1.53
N TRP A 90 -17.95 10.18 0.90
CA TRP A 90 -19.34 10.07 0.39
C TRP A 90 -19.60 8.79 -0.42
N GLY A 91 -18.65 8.37 -1.24
CA GLY A 91 -18.78 7.15 -2.07
C GLY A 91 -18.76 5.88 -1.22
N PHE A 92 -17.88 5.85 -0.19
CA PHE A 92 -17.86 4.78 0.81
C PHE A 92 -19.20 4.74 1.57
N ASP A 93 -19.69 5.89 2.05
CA ASP A 93 -20.90 6.01 2.84
C ASP A 93 -22.11 5.45 2.09
N ILE A 94 -22.27 5.80 0.81
CA ILE A 94 -23.35 5.28 -0.05
C ILE A 94 -23.23 3.77 -0.22
N ILE A 95 -22.02 3.24 -0.51
CA ILE A 95 -21.80 1.81 -0.70
C ILE A 95 -22.19 1.05 0.59
N PHE A 96 -21.73 1.52 1.74
CA PHE A 96 -21.96 0.84 3.02
C PHE A 96 -23.43 0.92 3.46
N TYR A 97 -24.09 2.06 3.29
CA TYR A 97 -25.52 2.15 3.57
C TYR A 97 -26.35 1.21 2.70
N ASN A 98 -26.11 1.19 1.38
CA ASN A 98 -26.87 0.31 0.50
C ASN A 98 -26.60 -1.16 0.79
N LEU A 99 -25.35 -1.52 1.11
CA LEU A 99 -24.99 -2.87 1.53
C LEU A 99 -25.71 -3.25 2.84
N HIS A 100 -25.74 -2.35 3.82
CA HIS A 100 -26.49 -2.54 5.05
C HIS A 100 -28.00 -2.71 4.79
N LYS A 101 -28.55 -1.90 3.90
CA LYS A 101 -29.97 -1.98 3.52
C LYS A 101 -30.35 -3.33 2.90
N ILE A 102 -29.45 -3.93 2.13
CA ILE A 102 -29.68 -5.20 1.42
C ILE A 102 -29.42 -6.42 2.33
N ALA A 103 -28.33 -6.40 3.09
CA ALA A 103 -27.80 -7.58 3.79
C ALA A 103 -27.51 -7.35 5.29
N GLY A 104 -27.93 -6.21 5.85
CA GLY A 104 -27.69 -5.85 7.25
C GLY A 104 -26.21 -5.78 7.62
N LEU A 105 -25.91 -5.86 8.91
CA LEU A 105 -24.54 -5.85 9.42
C LEU A 105 -23.71 -7.03 8.91
N ASN A 106 -24.33 -8.20 8.73
CA ASN A 106 -23.63 -9.37 8.21
C ASN A 106 -23.07 -9.12 6.80
N GLY A 107 -23.83 -8.40 5.96
CA GLY A 107 -23.37 -8.01 4.63
C GLY A 107 -22.14 -7.12 4.67
N ILE A 108 -22.10 -6.17 5.59
CA ILE A 108 -20.96 -5.28 5.82
C ILE A 108 -19.73 -6.09 6.26
N PHE A 109 -19.87 -7.01 7.22
CA PHE A 109 -18.76 -7.84 7.68
C PHE A 109 -18.20 -8.74 6.56
N ILE A 110 -19.08 -9.40 5.82
CA ILE A 110 -18.66 -10.25 4.69
C ILE A 110 -17.92 -9.41 3.64
N PHE A 111 -18.44 -8.24 3.31
CA PHE A 111 -17.83 -7.35 2.33
C PHE A 111 -16.46 -6.84 2.80
N THR A 112 -16.36 -6.38 4.06
CA THR A 112 -15.12 -5.94 4.69
C THR A 112 -14.07 -7.06 4.68
N SER A 113 -14.46 -8.27 5.11
CA SER A 113 -13.57 -9.43 5.09
C SER A 113 -13.12 -9.79 3.66
N ALA A 114 -14.03 -9.70 2.69
CA ALA A 114 -13.70 -9.95 1.28
C ALA A 114 -12.68 -8.92 0.74
N LEU A 115 -12.82 -7.64 1.09
CA LEU A 115 -11.85 -6.59 0.73
C LEU A 115 -10.47 -6.87 1.32
N PHE A 116 -10.39 -7.28 2.60
CA PHE A 116 -9.12 -7.66 3.22
C PHE A 116 -8.52 -8.92 2.58
N CYS A 117 -9.33 -9.94 2.31
CA CYS A 117 -8.85 -11.12 1.59
C CYS A 117 -8.30 -10.74 0.20
N PHE A 118 -8.95 -9.80 -0.50
CA PHE A 118 -8.47 -9.30 -1.78
C PHE A 118 -7.17 -8.49 -1.64
N PHE A 119 -7.05 -7.65 -0.62
CA PHE A 119 -5.83 -6.94 -0.28
C PHE A 119 -4.65 -7.93 -0.07
N PHE A 120 -4.82 -8.95 0.77
CA PHE A 120 -3.77 -9.95 0.99
C PHE A 120 -3.47 -10.79 -0.25
N MET A 121 -4.48 -11.08 -1.10
CA MET A 121 -4.26 -11.75 -2.38
C MET A 121 -3.35 -10.95 -3.31
N ILE A 122 -3.46 -9.61 -3.33
CA ILE A 122 -2.54 -8.74 -4.09
C ILE A 122 -1.10 -8.94 -3.60
N TYR A 123 -0.88 -8.97 -2.27
CA TYR A 123 0.44 -9.21 -1.69
C TYR A 123 0.99 -10.60 -2.03
N ILE A 124 0.19 -11.63 -1.88
CA ILE A 124 0.58 -13.00 -2.25
C ILE A 124 1.03 -13.04 -3.71
N ARG A 125 0.25 -12.43 -4.60
CA ARG A 125 0.60 -12.37 -6.04
C ARG A 125 1.88 -11.57 -6.30
N LEU A 126 2.12 -10.50 -5.55
CA LEU A 126 3.35 -9.72 -5.65
C LEU A 126 4.56 -10.54 -5.21
N LEU A 127 4.52 -11.13 -4.01
CA LEU A 127 5.60 -11.92 -3.45
C LEU A 127 5.91 -13.16 -4.28
N GLN A 128 4.89 -13.85 -4.81
CA GLN A 128 5.07 -14.95 -5.77
C GLN A 128 5.80 -14.50 -7.04
N LYS A 129 5.45 -13.32 -7.58
CA LYS A 129 6.13 -12.76 -8.76
C LYS A 129 7.58 -12.38 -8.47
N LEU A 130 7.86 -11.90 -7.26
CA LEU A 130 9.21 -11.63 -6.77
C LEU A 130 9.97 -12.92 -6.45
N LYS A 131 9.35 -14.09 -6.59
CA LYS A 131 9.94 -15.42 -6.30
C LYS A 131 10.37 -15.58 -4.83
N VAL A 132 9.64 -14.95 -3.92
CA VAL A 132 9.85 -15.09 -2.48
C VAL A 132 9.44 -16.50 -2.06
N ASN A 133 10.24 -17.12 -1.20
CA ASN A 133 9.93 -18.43 -0.64
C ASN A 133 8.59 -18.40 0.10
N SER A 134 7.81 -19.48 0.03
CA SER A 134 6.46 -19.53 0.57
C SER A 134 6.39 -19.38 2.09
N VAL A 135 7.38 -19.90 2.81
CA VAL A 135 7.46 -19.73 4.28
C VAL A 135 7.68 -18.24 4.61
N ILE A 136 8.60 -17.58 3.91
CA ILE A 136 8.84 -16.14 4.08
C ILE A 136 7.60 -15.35 3.69
N THR A 137 6.91 -15.73 2.60
CA THR A 137 5.66 -15.11 2.18
C THR A 137 4.63 -15.15 3.30
N VAL A 138 4.41 -16.31 3.91
CA VAL A 138 3.44 -16.46 5.02
C VAL A 138 3.86 -15.63 6.23
N LEU A 139 5.15 -15.63 6.60
CA LEU A 139 5.65 -14.81 7.70
C LEU A 139 5.41 -13.31 7.45
N LEU A 140 5.70 -12.82 6.25
CA LEU A 140 5.46 -11.42 5.90
C LEU A 140 3.97 -11.06 5.91
N LEU A 141 3.09 -11.99 5.48
CA LEU A 141 1.64 -11.79 5.54
C LEU A 141 1.13 -11.77 6.98
N PHE A 142 1.66 -12.60 7.88
CA PHE A 142 1.31 -12.55 9.29
C PHE A 142 1.81 -11.27 9.96
N ILE A 143 3.02 -10.79 9.64
CA ILE A 143 3.50 -9.51 10.12
C ILE A 143 2.55 -8.38 9.66
N LEU A 144 2.16 -8.37 8.38
CA LEU A 144 1.22 -7.39 7.84
C LEU A 144 -0.18 -7.51 8.46
N LEU A 145 -0.64 -8.72 8.77
CA LEU A 145 -1.92 -8.94 9.47
C LEU A 145 -1.89 -8.37 10.89
N ILE A 146 -0.79 -8.58 11.62
CA ILE A 146 -0.60 -8.01 12.96
C ILE A 146 -0.57 -6.49 12.88
N ALA A 147 0.16 -5.94 11.93
CA ALA A 147 0.26 -4.50 11.69
C ALA A 147 -1.11 -3.85 11.43
N LEU A 148 -1.98 -4.56 10.72
CA LEU A 148 -3.34 -4.13 10.39
C LEU A 148 -4.38 -4.43 11.48
N PHE A 149 -4.01 -5.15 12.55
CA PHE A 149 -4.98 -5.74 13.51
C PHE A 149 -6.01 -4.73 14.03
N ASP A 150 -5.55 -3.55 14.47
CA ASP A 150 -6.41 -2.50 15.00
C ASP A 150 -7.15 -1.70 13.92
N ARG A 151 -6.88 -2.00 12.64
CA ARG A 151 -7.43 -1.31 11.46
C ARG A 151 -8.32 -2.20 10.59
N LEU A 152 -8.58 -3.43 11.02
CA LEU A 152 -9.47 -4.36 10.33
C LEU A 152 -10.95 -4.08 10.67
N SER A 153 -11.36 -2.82 10.54
CA SER A 153 -12.72 -2.34 10.81
C SER A 153 -13.40 -1.83 9.54
N PRO A 154 -14.74 -1.81 9.46
CA PRO A 154 -15.50 -1.34 8.30
C PRO A 154 -15.48 0.20 8.19
N ARG A 155 -14.32 0.76 7.85
CA ARG A 155 -14.05 2.20 7.69
C ARG A 155 -13.54 2.54 6.28
N PRO A 156 -13.61 3.79 5.82
CA PRO A 156 -13.17 4.22 4.49
C PRO A 156 -11.69 3.91 4.18
N HIS A 157 -10.82 3.87 5.19
CA HIS A 157 -9.40 3.56 5.00
C HIS A 157 -9.13 2.16 4.43
N LEU A 158 -10.10 1.24 4.48
CA LEU A 158 -10.07 -0.05 3.79
C LEU A 158 -9.70 0.09 2.31
N PHE A 159 -10.34 1.05 1.64
CA PHE A 159 -10.08 1.31 0.23
C PHE A 159 -8.69 1.91 0.03
N THR A 160 -8.19 2.71 0.98
CA THR A 160 -6.81 3.17 0.92
C THR A 160 -5.82 2.01 0.95
N TYR A 161 -5.98 1.07 1.88
CA TYR A 161 -5.08 -0.07 1.96
C TYR A 161 -5.13 -0.92 0.69
N LEU A 162 -6.33 -1.19 0.19
CA LEU A 162 -6.52 -1.95 -1.05
C LEU A 162 -5.87 -1.25 -2.26
N PHE A 163 -6.13 0.03 -2.45
CA PHE A 163 -5.61 0.78 -3.60
C PHE A 163 -4.11 1.06 -3.49
N LEU A 164 -3.61 1.28 -2.27
CA LEU A 164 -2.17 1.42 -2.03
C LEU A 164 -1.44 0.11 -2.36
N ALA A 165 -1.98 -1.04 -1.93
CA ALA A 165 -1.45 -2.35 -2.29
C ALA A 165 -1.47 -2.59 -3.81
N ALA A 166 -2.57 -2.21 -4.49
CA ALA A 166 -2.67 -2.30 -5.94
C ALA A 166 -1.64 -1.40 -6.65
N LEU A 167 -1.43 -0.18 -6.16
CA LEU A 167 -0.43 0.74 -6.68
C LEU A 167 0.99 0.17 -6.49
N VAL A 168 1.31 -0.33 -5.30
CA VAL A 168 2.59 -1.01 -5.01
C VAL A 168 2.78 -2.20 -5.95
N TYR A 169 1.75 -3.03 -6.14
CA TYR A 169 1.80 -4.16 -7.08
C TYR A 169 2.12 -3.72 -8.52
N LEU A 170 1.46 -2.68 -9.01
CA LEU A 170 1.69 -2.15 -10.36
C LEU A 170 3.12 -1.63 -10.53
N LEU A 171 3.57 -0.78 -9.62
CA LEU A 171 4.88 -0.15 -9.66
C LEU A 171 6.03 -1.16 -9.50
N PHE A 172 5.89 -2.10 -8.54
CA PHE A 172 6.95 -3.07 -8.23
C PHE A 172 7.03 -4.17 -9.28
N THR A 173 5.91 -4.66 -9.81
CA THR A 173 5.95 -5.60 -10.93
C THR A 173 6.58 -4.98 -12.17
N TYR A 174 6.31 -3.71 -12.44
CA TYR A 174 6.99 -2.98 -13.49
C TYR A 174 8.51 -2.91 -13.22
N LYS A 175 8.91 -2.41 -12.06
CA LYS A 175 10.32 -2.14 -11.78
C LYS A 175 11.17 -3.39 -11.60
N TYR A 176 10.72 -4.32 -10.77
CA TYR A 176 11.55 -5.42 -10.27
C TYR A 176 11.34 -6.75 -11.01
N ILE A 177 10.30 -6.87 -11.85
CA ILE A 177 10.02 -8.11 -12.58
C ILE A 177 10.27 -7.97 -14.07
N ASN A 178 9.52 -7.10 -14.75
CA ASN A 178 9.71 -6.87 -16.17
C ASN A 178 9.11 -5.54 -16.63
N ARG A 179 9.97 -4.56 -16.92
CA ARG A 179 9.58 -3.20 -17.32
C ARG A 179 8.77 -3.17 -18.62
N GLN A 180 9.17 -3.95 -19.61
CA GLN A 180 8.48 -3.95 -20.91
C GLN A 180 7.08 -4.57 -20.81
N LYS A 181 7.00 -5.74 -20.16
CA LYS A 181 5.75 -6.49 -20.03
C LYS A 181 4.68 -5.74 -19.22
N TYR A 182 5.10 -5.05 -18.17
CA TYR A 182 4.17 -4.43 -17.21
C TYR A 182 3.92 -2.94 -17.43
N PHE A 183 4.65 -2.29 -18.34
CA PHE A 183 4.49 -0.85 -18.59
C PHE A 183 3.05 -0.46 -18.97
N GLY A 184 2.41 -1.22 -19.86
CA GLY A 184 1.04 -0.94 -20.30
C GLY A 184 -0.01 -0.94 -19.17
N ARG A 185 0.25 -1.66 -18.08
CA ARG A 185 -0.65 -1.71 -16.92
C ARG A 185 -0.63 -0.41 -16.10
N LEU A 186 0.44 0.39 -16.21
CA LEU A 186 0.55 1.65 -15.48
C LEU A 186 -0.46 2.70 -15.97
N TYR A 187 -1.00 2.55 -17.18
CA TYR A 187 -2.06 3.42 -17.69
C TYR A 187 -3.39 3.28 -16.95
N PHE A 188 -3.58 2.22 -16.15
CA PHE A 188 -4.75 2.07 -15.28
C PHE A 188 -4.62 2.86 -13.95
N ILE A 189 -3.43 3.43 -13.65
CA ILE A 189 -3.22 4.18 -12.41
C ILE A 189 -4.17 5.38 -12.29
N PRO A 190 -4.41 6.22 -13.31
CA PRO A 190 -5.38 7.31 -13.19
C PRO A 190 -6.81 6.84 -12.86
N LEU A 191 -7.26 5.69 -13.42
CA LEU A 191 -8.55 5.11 -13.08
C LEU A 191 -8.61 4.65 -11.61
N LEU A 192 -7.52 4.07 -11.10
CA LEU A 192 -7.40 3.72 -9.69
C LEU A 192 -7.53 4.96 -8.81
N PHE A 193 -6.89 6.08 -9.16
CA PHE A 193 -7.00 7.34 -8.43
C PHE A 193 -8.40 7.97 -8.52
N LEU A 194 -9.08 7.86 -9.66
CA LEU A 194 -10.46 8.31 -9.80
C LEU A 194 -11.40 7.60 -8.81
N LEU A 195 -11.29 6.29 -8.70
CA LEU A 195 -12.08 5.51 -7.74
C LEU A 195 -11.68 5.85 -6.29
N TRP A 196 -10.39 5.88 -6.02
CA TRP A 196 -9.85 6.11 -4.68
C TRP A 196 -10.23 7.48 -4.12
N GLY A 197 -10.09 8.56 -4.90
CA GLY A 197 -10.39 9.93 -4.48
C GLY A 197 -11.88 10.20 -4.21
N ASN A 198 -12.77 9.31 -4.66
CA ASN A 198 -14.20 9.37 -4.35
C ASN A 198 -14.62 8.46 -3.17
N LEU A 199 -13.69 7.65 -2.65
CA LEU A 199 -13.95 6.72 -1.56
C LEU A 199 -13.20 7.09 -0.27
N HIS A 200 -12.00 7.65 -0.36
CA HIS A 200 -11.21 8.07 0.80
C HIS A 200 -10.08 9.04 0.44
N LEU A 201 -9.85 10.03 1.30
CA LEU A 201 -8.83 11.06 1.11
C LEU A 201 -7.38 10.50 1.13
N GLY A 202 -7.17 9.28 1.61
CA GLY A 202 -5.89 8.56 1.55
C GLY A 202 -5.32 8.37 0.14
N ALA A 203 -6.08 8.72 -0.91
CA ALA A 203 -5.57 8.82 -2.28
C ALA A 203 -4.37 9.76 -2.40
N LEU A 204 -4.24 10.77 -1.54
CA LEU A 204 -3.08 11.68 -1.50
C LEU A 204 -1.79 10.96 -1.07
N THR A 205 -1.87 9.97 -0.17
CA THR A 205 -0.73 9.10 0.17
C THR A 205 -0.29 8.26 -1.04
N GLY A 206 -1.26 7.77 -1.82
CA GLY A 206 -0.97 7.09 -3.08
C GLY A 206 -0.28 8.01 -4.10
N LEU A 207 -0.73 9.27 -4.21
CA LEU A 207 -0.11 10.26 -5.10
C LEU A 207 1.32 10.58 -4.67
N LEU A 208 1.58 10.65 -3.36
CA LEU A 208 2.94 10.77 -2.81
C LEU A 208 3.80 9.57 -3.23
N LEU A 209 3.33 8.34 -3.07
CA LEU A 209 4.06 7.14 -3.49
C LEU A 209 4.38 7.17 -4.99
N LEU A 210 3.41 7.54 -5.83
CA LEU A 210 3.61 7.66 -7.28
C LEU A 210 4.64 8.73 -7.62
N ALA A 211 4.59 9.89 -6.96
CA ALA A 211 5.58 10.96 -7.14
C ALA A 211 6.99 10.49 -6.79
N LEU A 212 7.17 9.87 -5.62
CA LEU A 212 8.46 9.33 -5.17
C LEU A 212 9.02 8.29 -6.14
N PHE A 213 8.14 7.41 -6.64
CA PHE A 213 8.53 6.43 -7.65
C PHE A 213 9.04 7.10 -8.93
N ILE A 214 8.34 8.10 -9.46
CA ILE A 214 8.73 8.82 -10.67
C ILE A 214 10.01 9.61 -10.46
N ILE A 215 10.16 10.29 -9.32
CA ILE A 215 11.40 10.99 -8.95
C ILE A 215 12.58 10.00 -8.92
N SER A 216 12.39 8.83 -8.34
CA SER A 216 13.44 7.81 -8.26
C SER A 216 13.84 7.27 -9.65
N GLU A 217 12.86 7.08 -10.54
CA GLU A 217 13.12 6.69 -11.93
C GLU A 217 13.85 7.82 -12.71
N ALA A 218 13.48 9.07 -12.47
CA ALA A 218 14.18 10.23 -13.03
C ALA A 218 15.62 10.32 -12.53
N LEU A 219 15.84 10.13 -11.21
CA LEU A 219 17.20 10.07 -10.64
C LEU A 219 18.02 8.95 -11.28
N SER A 220 17.43 7.77 -11.47
CA SER A 220 18.11 6.66 -12.15
C SER A 220 18.42 6.95 -13.61
N PHE A 221 17.62 7.78 -14.27
CA PHE A 221 17.86 8.23 -15.64
C PHE A 221 19.02 9.23 -15.74
N PHE A 222 19.07 10.23 -14.83
CA PHE A 222 20.12 11.27 -14.87
C PHE A 222 21.44 10.82 -14.25
N TYR A 223 21.39 9.87 -13.31
CA TYR A 223 22.58 9.32 -12.63
C TYR A 223 22.69 7.81 -12.83
N PRO A 224 22.91 7.33 -14.08
CA PRO A 224 23.01 5.92 -14.37
C PRO A 224 24.20 5.30 -13.66
N HIS A 225 24.07 4.05 -13.26
CA HIS A 225 25.12 3.30 -12.61
C HIS A 225 26.30 3.09 -13.57
N LYS A 226 27.50 3.56 -13.20
CA LYS A 226 28.73 3.38 -14.01
C LYS A 226 29.29 1.96 -13.97
N SER A 227 28.81 1.09 -13.11
CA SER A 227 29.36 -0.24 -12.90
C SER A 227 28.48 -1.30 -13.57
N GLY A 228 29.10 -2.11 -14.40
CA GLY A 228 28.66 -3.27 -15.19
C GLY A 228 27.68 -4.29 -14.62
N SER A 229 26.88 -3.95 -13.62
CA SER A 229 25.71 -4.76 -13.25
C SER A 229 24.64 -4.54 -14.31
N LYS A 230 24.47 -5.53 -15.18
CA LYS A 230 23.45 -5.58 -16.25
C LYS A 230 22.01 -5.58 -15.72
N ASP A 231 21.80 -5.35 -14.43
CA ASP A 231 20.62 -5.81 -13.72
C ASP A 231 19.50 -4.76 -13.50
N VAL A 232 19.75 -3.47 -13.72
CA VAL A 232 18.70 -2.45 -13.63
C VAL A 232 18.65 -1.64 -14.92
N PRO A 233 17.75 -1.97 -15.86
CA PRO A 233 17.61 -1.21 -17.08
C PRO A 233 17.15 0.23 -16.77
N VAL A 234 17.90 1.22 -17.26
CA VAL A 234 17.55 2.63 -17.16
C VAL A 234 16.33 2.91 -18.04
N ILE A 235 15.40 3.73 -17.55
CA ILE A 235 14.22 4.13 -18.33
C ILE A 235 14.62 5.01 -19.51
N THR A 236 13.86 4.95 -20.60
CA THR A 236 14.03 5.85 -21.74
C THR A 236 13.37 7.20 -21.48
N ARG A 237 13.80 8.24 -22.20
CA ARG A 237 13.18 9.58 -22.16
C ARG A 237 11.67 9.52 -22.44
N ASN A 238 11.23 8.65 -23.36
CA ASN A 238 9.83 8.49 -23.68
C ASN A 238 9.05 7.83 -22.53
N GLN A 239 9.63 6.87 -21.83
CA GLN A 239 9.01 6.29 -20.63
C GLN A 239 8.89 7.32 -19.52
N LEU A 240 9.92 8.16 -19.30
CA LEU A 240 9.84 9.24 -18.30
C LEU A 240 8.71 10.23 -18.62
N LYS A 241 8.56 10.65 -19.89
CA LYS A 241 7.44 11.51 -20.30
C LYS A 241 6.08 10.86 -20.03
N ARG A 242 5.94 9.58 -20.30
CA ARG A 242 4.70 8.83 -20.02
C ARG A 242 4.42 8.72 -18.53
N PHE A 243 5.43 8.53 -17.69
CA PHE A 243 5.28 8.57 -16.23
C PHE A 243 4.77 9.93 -15.75
N ILE A 244 5.35 11.02 -16.26
CA ILE A 244 4.89 12.37 -15.93
C ILE A 244 3.43 12.56 -16.35
N LEU A 245 3.05 12.06 -17.53
CA LEU A 245 1.65 12.10 -17.98
C LEU A 245 0.72 11.29 -17.07
N ILE A 246 1.12 10.09 -16.67
CA ILE A 246 0.35 9.26 -15.72
C ILE A 246 0.17 10.01 -14.39
N PHE A 247 1.23 10.65 -13.89
CA PHE A 247 1.15 11.44 -12.65
C PHE A 247 0.18 12.63 -12.77
N ILE A 248 0.34 13.44 -13.83
CA ILE A 248 -0.54 14.59 -14.07
C ILE A 248 -1.99 14.15 -14.23
N SER A 249 -2.25 13.08 -14.99
CA SER A 249 -3.59 12.52 -15.13
C SER A 249 -4.13 12.01 -13.80
N SER A 250 -3.31 11.33 -12.98
CA SER A 250 -3.72 10.85 -11.66
C SER A 250 -4.03 11.99 -10.70
N ALA A 251 -3.24 13.05 -10.72
CA ALA A 251 -3.54 14.26 -9.94
C ALA A 251 -4.80 14.97 -10.46
N ALA A 252 -4.98 15.08 -11.78
CA ALA A 252 -6.14 15.74 -12.36
C ALA A 252 -7.46 15.00 -12.06
N VAL A 253 -7.48 13.67 -12.11
CA VAL A 253 -8.70 12.90 -11.83
C VAL A 253 -9.12 12.96 -10.36
N LEU A 254 -8.22 13.29 -9.44
CA LEU A 254 -8.58 13.58 -8.04
C LEU A 254 -9.42 14.86 -7.88
N LEU A 255 -9.52 15.70 -8.93
CA LEU A 255 -10.45 16.83 -8.96
C LEU A 255 -11.86 16.40 -9.42
N VAL A 256 -12.02 15.18 -9.94
CA VAL A 256 -13.29 14.62 -10.41
C VAL A 256 -14.02 13.97 -9.23
N ASN A 257 -14.45 14.82 -8.31
CA ASN A 257 -15.27 14.49 -7.14
C ASN A 257 -16.12 15.73 -6.79
N PRO A 258 -17.11 15.64 -5.89
CA PRO A 258 -17.97 16.76 -5.53
C PRO A 258 -17.24 17.99 -4.96
N TYR A 259 -16.00 17.82 -4.50
CA TYR A 259 -15.25 18.87 -3.78
C TYR A 259 -14.15 19.52 -4.62
N GLY A 260 -13.79 18.95 -5.77
CA GLY A 260 -12.81 19.49 -6.69
C GLY A 260 -11.48 19.79 -6.01
N ILE A 261 -11.03 21.06 -6.08
CA ILE A 261 -9.74 21.48 -5.49
C ILE A 261 -9.67 21.33 -3.97
N ARG A 262 -10.81 21.28 -3.28
CA ARG A 262 -10.85 21.08 -1.82
C ARG A 262 -10.25 19.75 -1.40
N THR A 263 -10.24 18.74 -2.27
CA THR A 263 -9.52 17.47 -2.03
C THR A 263 -8.07 17.68 -1.61
N TYR A 264 -7.39 18.66 -2.19
CA TYR A 264 -6.01 18.99 -1.87
C TYR A 264 -5.89 19.94 -0.68
N THR A 265 -6.71 20.98 -0.64
CA THR A 265 -6.60 22.03 0.39
C THR A 265 -7.09 21.58 1.76
N TYR A 266 -8.09 20.70 1.80
CA TYR A 266 -8.63 20.17 3.06
C TYR A 266 -7.60 19.34 3.84
N ALA A 267 -6.85 18.46 3.18
CA ALA A 267 -5.82 17.68 3.85
C ALA A 267 -4.81 18.58 4.58
N TYR A 268 -4.44 19.71 3.95
CA TYR A 268 -3.54 20.69 4.56
C TYR A 268 -4.20 21.44 5.72
N SER A 269 -5.44 21.93 5.56
CA SER A 269 -6.15 22.63 6.65
C SER A 269 -6.48 21.69 7.81
N HIS A 270 -6.89 20.45 7.51
CA HIS A 270 -7.16 19.44 8.51
C HIS A 270 -5.92 19.11 9.37
N SER A 271 -4.75 18.96 8.75
CA SER A 271 -3.51 18.68 9.49
C SER A 271 -3.09 19.76 10.50
N LYS A 272 -3.69 20.96 10.42
CA LYS A 272 -3.44 22.09 11.34
C LYS A 272 -4.49 22.22 12.46
N MET A 273 -5.50 21.36 12.48
CA MET A 273 -6.52 21.41 13.53
C MET A 273 -5.93 20.94 14.86
N LYS A 274 -5.93 21.83 15.87
CA LYS A 274 -5.43 21.50 17.22
C LYS A 274 -6.16 20.34 17.89
N MET A 275 -7.41 20.11 17.52
CA MET A 275 -8.21 19.00 18.03
C MET A 275 -7.55 17.63 17.74
N LEU A 276 -6.78 17.50 16.63
CA LEU A 276 -6.09 16.26 16.28
C LEU A 276 -5.07 15.82 17.33
N GLU A 277 -4.48 16.76 18.08
CA GLU A 277 -3.54 16.47 19.16
C GLU A 277 -4.19 15.71 20.33
N GLN A 278 -5.51 15.74 20.43
CA GLN A 278 -6.30 15.03 21.45
C GLN A 278 -6.80 13.65 20.99
N ILE A 279 -6.63 13.32 19.70
CA ILE A 279 -7.07 12.05 19.13
C ILE A 279 -5.88 11.10 19.04
N ALA A 280 -5.92 9.98 19.77
CA ALA A 280 -4.81 9.05 19.93
C ALA A 280 -4.19 8.57 18.59
N GLU A 281 -4.99 8.37 17.55
CA GLU A 281 -4.50 7.93 16.25
C GLU A 281 -3.71 8.99 15.46
N TRP A 282 -3.85 10.28 15.83
CA TRP A 282 -3.11 11.40 15.21
C TRP A 282 -1.84 11.77 15.94
N VAL A 283 -1.57 11.15 17.09
CA VAL A 283 -0.35 11.37 17.86
C VAL A 283 0.79 10.52 17.31
N SER A 284 2.02 11.02 17.46
CA SER A 284 3.22 10.27 17.05
C SER A 284 3.31 8.92 17.77
N PRO A 285 3.70 7.83 17.07
CA PRO A 285 3.92 6.51 17.69
C PRO A 285 5.04 6.47 18.75
N PHE A 286 5.81 7.55 18.88
CA PHE A 286 6.86 7.73 19.87
C PHE A 286 6.47 8.70 20.98
N ASN A 287 5.21 9.12 21.03
CA ASN A 287 4.71 9.91 22.16
C ASN A 287 4.71 9.04 23.43
N GLY A 288 5.34 9.54 24.51
CA GLY A 288 5.46 8.81 25.77
C GLY A 288 4.15 8.53 26.51
N GLN A 289 3.04 9.12 26.07
CA GLN A 289 1.70 8.88 26.62
C GLN A 289 0.99 7.67 25.95
N ILE A 290 1.54 7.16 24.84
CA ILE A 290 0.98 6.00 24.12
C ILE A 290 1.54 4.72 24.75
N GLU A 291 0.66 3.85 25.21
CA GLU A 291 1.04 2.52 25.68
C GLU A 291 1.68 1.70 24.53
N SER A 292 2.77 1.01 24.84
CA SER A 292 3.45 0.16 23.87
C SER A 292 2.64 -1.11 23.64
N THR A 293 1.88 -1.14 22.55
CA THR A 293 1.15 -2.32 22.09
C THR A 293 2.07 -3.28 21.32
N PHE A 294 1.61 -4.51 21.13
CA PHE A 294 2.30 -5.47 20.28
C PHE A 294 2.44 -4.95 18.83
N VAL A 295 1.39 -4.29 18.31
CA VAL A 295 1.38 -3.66 16.98
C VAL A 295 2.49 -2.60 16.87
N LEU A 296 2.60 -1.70 17.85
CA LEU A 296 3.65 -0.68 17.89
C LEU A 296 5.06 -1.29 17.98
N THR A 297 5.20 -2.41 18.67
CA THR A 297 6.47 -3.13 18.77
C THR A 297 6.88 -3.69 17.40
N ILE A 298 5.97 -4.32 16.67
CA ILE A 298 6.22 -4.81 15.30
C ILE A 298 6.59 -3.65 14.38
N TYR A 299 5.86 -2.54 14.45
CA TYR A 299 6.19 -1.33 13.69
C TYR A 299 7.62 -0.84 13.95
N LYS A 300 8.03 -0.73 15.23
CA LYS A 300 9.39 -0.28 15.59
C LYS A 300 10.46 -1.22 15.03
N ILE A 301 10.21 -2.53 15.04
CA ILE A 301 11.10 -3.54 14.42
C ILE A 301 11.15 -3.33 12.90
N LEU A 302 10.01 -3.14 12.24
CA LEU A 302 9.95 -2.90 10.79
C LEU A 302 10.63 -1.58 10.41
N LEU A 303 10.46 -0.53 11.21
CA LEU A 303 11.13 0.75 11.01
C LEU A 303 12.65 0.59 11.07
N PHE A 304 13.15 -0.08 12.10
CA PHE A 304 14.59 -0.35 12.25
C PHE A 304 15.14 -1.22 11.11
N THR A 305 14.42 -2.29 10.75
CA THR A 305 14.78 -3.16 9.63
C THR A 305 14.79 -2.39 8.31
N GLY A 306 13.78 -1.54 8.08
CA GLY A 306 13.70 -0.66 6.91
C GLY A 306 14.91 0.27 6.80
N LEU A 307 15.37 0.85 7.91
CA LEU A 307 16.57 1.70 7.94
C LEU A 307 17.84 0.91 7.61
N ILE A 308 17.99 -0.32 8.08
CA ILE A 308 19.12 -1.18 7.70
C ILE A 308 19.12 -1.45 6.19
N VAL A 309 17.96 -1.82 5.64
CA VAL A 309 17.80 -2.09 4.21
C VAL A 309 17.98 -0.82 3.38
N LEU A 310 17.60 0.34 3.91
CA LEU A 310 17.87 1.65 3.30
C LEU A 310 19.37 1.85 3.07
N LEU A 311 20.20 1.58 4.07
CA LEU A 311 21.66 1.70 3.96
C LEU A 311 22.24 0.74 2.91
N TYR A 312 21.68 -0.47 2.81
CA TYR A 312 22.08 -1.46 1.81
C TYR A 312 21.66 -1.03 0.39
N SER A 313 20.41 -0.57 0.21
CA SER A 313 19.88 -0.12 -1.08
C SER A 313 20.59 1.14 -1.60
N TYR A 314 20.99 2.03 -0.69
CA TYR A 314 21.81 3.19 -1.03
C TYR A 314 23.15 2.80 -1.64
N LYS A 315 23.83 1.79 -1.07
CA LYS A 315 25.07 1.23 -1.64
C LYS A 315 24.86 0.63 -3.03
N LYS A 316 23.70 0.00 -3.26
CA LYS A 316 23.30 -0.54 -4.58
C LYS A 316 22.75 0.52 -5.54
N ARG A 317 22.56 1.76 -5.08
CA ARG A 317 21.93 2.87 -5.83
C ARG A 317 20.53 2.55 -6.34
N ASP A 318 19.76 1.78 -5.57
CA ASP A 318 18.32 1.66 -5.81
C ASP A 318 17.60 2.88 -5.20
N PHE A 319 17.53 3.96 -5.99
CA PHE A 319 16.87 5.20 -5.57
C PHE A 319 15.40 4.99 -5.23
N THR A 320 14.72 4.03 -5.86
CA THR A 320 13.30 3.77 -5.57
C THR A 320 13.14 3.26 -4.16
N PHE A 321 13.89 2.24 -3.80
CA PHE A 321 13.88 1.72 -2.44
C PHE A 321 14.28 2.81 -1.45
N SER A 322 15.42 3.47 -1.67
CA SER A 322 15.96 4.45 -0.74
C SER A 322 14.99 5.61 -0.49
N LEU A 323 14.44 6.20 -1.55
CA LEU A 323 13.57 7.36 -1.44
C LEU A 323 12.22 7.03 -0.81
N ILE A 324 11.58 5.95 -1.26
CA ILE A 324 10.28 5.53 -0.73
C ILE A 324 10.40 5.12 0.74
N CYS A 325 11.40 4.29 1.08
CA CYS A 325 11.62 3.87 2.45
C CYS A 325 11.85 5.06 3.39
N LEU A 326 12.71 6.01 3.00
CA LEU A 326 13.02 7.19 3.82
C LEU A 326 11.78 8.05 4.04
N VAL A 327 11.06 8.41 2.97
CA VAL A 327 9.93 9.34 3.06
C VAL A 327 8.76 8.70 3.82
N PHE A 328 8.43 7.43 3.54
CA PHE A 328 7.37 6.74 4.27
C PHE A 328 7.74 6.46 5.73
N ALA A 329 9.02 6.21 6.05
CA ALA A 329 9.47 6.14 7.43
C ALA A 329 9.22 7.46 8.16
N VAL A 330 9.65 8.61 7.59
CA VAL A 330 9.39 9.94 8.19
C VAL A 330 7.89 10.24 8.28
N TYR A 331 7.12 9.87 7.26
CA TYR A 331 5.66 10.04 7.26
C TYR A 331 5.00 9.26 8.39
N SER A 332 5.41 8.01 8.63
CA SER A 332 4.86 7.17 9.70
C SER A 332 5.20 7.64 11.13
N LEU A 333 6.25 8.47 11.29
CA LEU A 333 6.59 9.06 12.60
C LEU A 333 5.61 10.16 13.04
N GLN A 334 4.82 10.70 12.13
CA GLN A 334 3.95 11.84 12.42
C GLN A 334 2.69 11.42 13.18
N ALA A 335 2.10 10.27 12.85
CA ALA A 335 0.87 9.81 13.46
C ALA A 335 0.74 8.28 13.41
N ILE A 336 0.13 7.69 14.43
CA ILE A 336 -0.12 6.24 14.52
C ILE A 336 -0.88 5.73 13.29
N ARG A 337 -1.84 6.49 12.77
CA ARG A 337 -2.62 6.11 11.60
C ARG A 337 -1.79 5.93 10.32
N PHE A 338 -0.60 6.54 10.22
CA PHE A 338 0.28 6.43 9.05
C PHE A 338 1.26 5.25 9.13
N ILE A 339 1.30 4.55 10.25
CA ILE A 339 2.10 3.33 10.43
C ILE A 339 1.75 2.31 9.35
N VAL A 340 0.46 2.06 9.15
CA VAL A 340 -0.03 1.06 8.20
C VAL A 340 0.37 1.38 6.77
N ASP A 341 0.34 2.66 6.37
CA ASP A 341 0.78 3.07 5.03
C ASP A 341 2.27 2.74 4.80
N TYR A 342 3.11 2.98 5.83
CA TYR A 342 4.52 2.59 5.80
C TYR A 342 4.68 1.07 5.65
N GLU A 343 3.96 0.28 6.45
CA GLU A 343 4.07 -1.18 6.48
C GLU A 343 3.59 -1.81 5.17
N ILE A 344 2.50 -1.30 4.61
CA ILE A 344 2.00 -1.69 3.28
C ILE A 344 3.10 -1.50 2.21
N VAL A 345 3.87 -0.44 2.29
CA VAL A 345 4.89 -0.14 1.29
C VAL A 345 6.19 -0.90 1.57
N ILE A 346 6.63 -0.98 2.84
CA ILE A 346 7.95 -1.51 3.19
C ILE A 346 8.01 -3.05 3.16
N ILE A 347 6.95 -3.75 3.60
CA ILE A 347 6.96 -5.21 3.71
C ILE A 347 7.35 -5.91 2.38
N PRO A 348 6.75 -5.60 1.22
CA PRO A 348 7.18 -6.20 -0.04
C PRO A 348 8.59 -5.74 -0.47
N MET A 349 9.05 -4.58 0.01
CA MET A 349 10.40 -4.10 -0.27
C MET A 349 11.46 -4.89 0.51
N LEU A 350 11.14 -5.39 1.69
CA LEU A 350 12.04 -6.28 2.46
C LEU A 350 12.26 -7.62 1.77
N ALA A 351 11.42 -7.97 0.80
CA ALA A 351 11.50 -9.22 0.04
C ALA A 351 12.32 -9.10 -1.27
N ILE A 352 12.78 -7.89 -1.64
CA ILE A 352 13.57 -7.59 -2.85
C ILE A 352 15.06 -7.57 -2.52
#